data_c93bb7f00dde94c1b0dd2e141968b02a
#
_entry.id   c93bb7f00dde94c1b0dd2e141968b02a
#
_cell.length_a   1.000
_cell.length_b   1.000
_cell.length_c   1.000
_cell.angle_alpha   90.00
_cell.angle_beta   90.00
_cell.angle_gamma   90.00
#
_symmetry.space_group_name_H-M   'P 1'
#
loop_
_entity.id
_entity.type
_entity.pdbx_description
1 polymer ?
#
loop_
_entity_poly.entity_id
_entity_poly.type
_entity_poly.pdbx_seq_one_letter_code
_entity_poly.pdbx_strand_id
1 'polypeptide(L)'
;FAMDERLDKVKVQCDYLPLINFAIQQNGASIIHQLSIENTTPAPLKDIQVQITTEPTFGNAAPIAVAQIPPNESICLSSFNLTLSSNYFTQLTERLSGNLKIEITSEAESVFCQTYPIDILAYDQWGGLNVLPEMLAAFITPNHTAIVPIIKRAASILGQWTDNPSLDEYQSRTPDRVRKQMAAIYTAITEQQIIYSTIPASFEEYGQRVRLADSVMAQKLGTCLDMALLYASCLEAIGLNALIIITQGHAFAGAWLVPETFPDPTIDDVSLLTKRTAEGIYDITLVETTCMNMGHSSDFDDAVKKANGKLTDGNSFILAIDVKRARHSGIRPIPQRILHGQVWEVEEKETDILKSA
;
A
#
# COMPACT_ATOMS: atom_id res chain seq x y z
N PHE A 1 -12.09 -21.62 42.70
CA PHE A 1 -11.45 -21.12 41.47
C PHE A 1 -9.98 -20.93 41.78
N ALA A 2 -9.15 -21.96 41.52
CA ALA A 2 -7.70 -21.86 41.60
C ALA A 2 -7.24 -21.09 40.36
N MET A 3 -6.76 -19.86 40.55
CA MET A 3 -5.89 -19.19 39.56
C MET A 3 -4.61 -20.03 39.53
N ASP A 4 -4.37 -20.65 38.36
CA ASP A 4 -3.12 -21.33 38.05
C ASP A 4 -2.04 -20.22 37.92
N GLU A 5 -1.32 -19.98 39.04
CA GLU A 5 -0.10 -19.20 39.04
C GLU A 5 0.97 -20.03 38.33
N ARG A 6 0.89 -20.12 37.00
CA ARG A 6 2.07 -20.45 36.20
C ARG A 6 3.04 -19.28 36.36
N LEU A 7 4.01 -19.47 37.23
CA LEU A 7 5.18 -18.61 37.26
C LEU A 7 5.77 -18.62 35.87
N ASP A 8 5.58 -17.51 35.14
CA ASP A 8 6.19 -17.31 33.83
C ASP A 8 7.71 -17.39 34.00
N LYS A 9 8.31 -18.48 33.53
CA LYS A 9 9.76 -18.71 33.59
C LYS A 9 10.52 -17.78 32.65
N VAL A 10 9.82 -17.13 31.72
CA VAL A 10 10.37 -16.20 30.75
C VAL A 10 9.50 -14.95 30.67
N LYS A 11 10.15 -13.83 30.37
CA LYS A 11 9.49 -12.60 29.96
C LYS A 11 9.70 -12.43 28.46
N VAL A 12 8.61 -12.25 27.72
CA VAL A 12 8.62 -12.17 26.27
C VAL A 12 8.11 -10.81 25.81
N GLN A 13 8.85 -10.21 24.89
CA GLN A 13 8.44 -8.99 24.20
C GLN A 13 8.45 -9.26 22.71
N CYS A 14 7.31 -9.06 22.06
CA CYS A 14 7.12 -9.29 20.63
C CYS A 14 6.81 -7.96 19.93
N ASP A 15 7.64 -7.60 18.97
CA ASP A 15 7.39 -6.50 18.05
C ASP A 15 6.89 -7.08 16.73
N TYR A 16 5.65 -6.76 16.36
CA TYR A 16 4.98 -7.32 15.20
C TYR A 16 4.03 -6.33 14.53
N LEU A 17 3.70 -6.57 13.26
CA LEU A 17 2.69 -5.81 12.53
C LEU A 17 1.29 -6.17 13.05
N PRO A 18 0.46 -5.18 13.42
CA PRO A 18 -0.87 -5.43 13.96
C PRO A 18 -1.91 -5.80 12.90
N LEU A 19 -1.56 -5.70 11.61
CA LEU A 19 -2.42 -6.05 10.49
C LEU A 19 -1.64 -6.65 9.33
N ILE A 20 -2.34 -7.41 8.50
CA ILE A 20 -1.80 -8.01 7.28
C ILE A 20 -2.85 -8.05 6.18
N ASN A 21 -2.40 -7.94 4.95
CA ASN A 21 -3.22 -8.12 3.75
C ASN A 21 -2.39 -8.77 2.63
N PHE A 22 -3.01 -8.97 1.48
CA PHE A 22 -2.32 -9.52 0.32
C PHE A 22 -1.11 -8.67 -0.09
N ALA A 23 -1.24 -7.35 -0.12
CA ALA A 23 -0.15 -6.45 -0.52
C ALA A 23 1.09 -6.57 0.39
N ILE A 24 0.89 -6.65 1.69
CA ILE A 24 1.98 -6.84 2.68
C ILE A 24 2.64 -8.20 2.47
N GLN A 25 1.86 -9.26 2.30
CA GLN A 25 2.37 -10.60 2.03
C GLN A 25 3.14 -10.67 0.71
N GLN A 26 2.57 -10.14 -0.38
CA GLN A 26 3.20 -10.14 -1.71
C GLN A 26 4.55 -9.44 -1.70
N ASN A 27 4.68 -8.35 -0.97
CA ASN A 27 5.88 -7.51 -0.93
C ASN A 27 6.89 -7.95 0.14
N GLY A 28 6.64 -9.11 0.79
CA GLY A 28 7.60 -9.75 1.68
C GLY A 28 7.87 -8.98 2.97
N ALA A 29 6.93 -8.13 3.42
CA ALA A 29 7.09 -7.45 4.69
C ALA A 29 7.08 -8.45 5.85
N SER A 30 8.04 -8.31 6.75
CA SER A 30 8.14 -9.17 7.93
C SER A 30 7.02 -8.85 8.91
N ILE A 31 6.24 -9.85 9.31
CA ILE A 31 5.14 -9.66 10.28
C ILE A 31 5.67 -9.57 11.69
N ILE A 32 6.65 -10.40 12.05
CA ILE A 32 7.32 -10.34 13.34
C ILE A 32 8.70 -9.73 13.10
N HIS A 33 8.94 -8.56 13.69
CA HIS A 33 10.21 -7.86 13.55
C HIS A 33 11.23 -8.35 14.54
N GLN A 34 10.80 -8.58 15.77
CA GLN A 34 11.67 -8.95 16.87
C GLN A 34 10.91 -9.70 17.95
N LEU A 35 11.54 -10.73 18.51
CA LEU A 35 11.07 -11.45 19.68
C LEU A 35 12.20 -11.49 20.70
N SER A 36 12.03 -10.83 21.83
CA SER A 36 12.96 -10.87 22.97
C SER A 36 12.44 -11.85 24.01
N ILE A 37 13.30 -12.75 24.45
CA ILE A 37 12.99 -13.78 25.46
C ILE A 37 14.02 -13.64 26.59
N GLU A 38 13.57 -13.30 27.76
CA GLU A 38 14.38 -13.17 28.98
C GLU A 38 14.11 -14.37 29.89
N ASN A 39 15.16 -15.07 30.29
CA ASN A 39 15.09 -16.10 31.32
C ASN A 39 15.06 -15.44 32.69
N THR A 40 13.91 -15.46 33.35
CA THR A 40 13.71 -14.85 34.67
C THR A 40 14.01 -15.82 35.83
N THR A 41 14.49 -17.02 35.55
CA THR A 41 14.81 -18.03 36.52
C THR A 41 16.28 -18.01 36.93
N PRO A 42 16.64 -18.59 38.09
CA PRO A 42 18.04 -18.68 38.55
C PRO A 42 18.82 -19.82 37.87
N ALA A 43 18.20 -20.61 37.00
CA ALA A 43 18.82 -21.72 36.29
C ALA A 43 18.79 -21.49 34.77
N PRO A 44 19.72 -22.02 33.99
CA PRO A 44 19.68 -21.93 32.53
C PRO A 44 18.47 -22.71 32.00
N LEU A 45 17.78 -22.14 31.01
CA LEU A 45 16.78 -22.81 30.21
C LEU A 45 17.47 -23.49 29.02
N LYS A 46 17.22 -24.78 28.80
CA LYS A 46 17.86 -25.59 27.75
C LYS A 46 16.83 -26.15 26.77
N ASP A 47 17.33 -26.56 25.60
CA ASP A 47 16.50 -27.19 24.55
C ASP A 47 15.22 -26.41 24.29
N ILE A 48 15.38 -25.14 24.01
CA ILE A 48 14.28 -24.21 23.80
C ILE A 48 13.77 -24.34 22.38
N GLN A 49 12.45 -24.44 22.25
CA GLN A 49 11.73 -24.40 20.97
C GLN A 49 10.76 -23.23 21.00
N VAL A 50 10.82 -22.40 19.97
CA VAL A 50 9.86 -21.30 19.74
C VAL A 50 8.97 -21.67 18.57
N GLN A 51 7.68 -21.91 18.87
CA GLN A 51 6.67 -22.25 17.86
C GLN A 51 5.74 -21.06 17.62
N ILE A 52 5.61 -20.65 16.35
CA ILE A 52 4.68 -19.60 15.91
C ILE A 52 3.59 -20.25 15.09
N THR A 53 2.33 -20.03 15.49
CA THR A 53 1.15 -20.47 14.75
C THR A 53 0.19 -19.31 14.51
N THR A 54 -0.64 -19.42 13.50
CA THR A 54 -1.61 -18.40 13.13
C THR A 54 -3.05 -18.93 13.26
N GLU A 55 -3.95 -18.06 13.71
CA GLU A 55 -5.38 -18.36 13.83
C GLU A 55 -6.19 -17.21 13.20
N PRO A 56 -7.00 -17.45 12.13
CA PRO A 56 -7.06 -18.68 11.33
C PRO A 56 -5.71 -19.00 10.66
N THR A 57 -5.58 -20.19 10.09
CA THR A 57 -4.32 -20.65 9.49
C THR A 57 -4.04 -19.91 8.17
N PHE A 58 -3.43 -18.75 8.27
CA PHE A 58 -2.99 -17.95 7.13
C PHE A 58 -1.48 -18.02 6.89
N GLY A 59 -0.76 -18.67 7.75
CA GLY A 59 0.68 -18.87 7.65
C GLY A 59 1.16 -20.12 8.37
N ASN A 60 2.40 -20.49 8.08
CA ASN A 60 3.06 -21.65 8.66
C ASN A 60 4.53 -21.32 8.94
N ALA A 61 5.03 -21.74 10.11
CA ALA A 61 6.39 -21.54 10.51
C ALA A 61 7.00 -22.82 11.06
N ALA A 62 8.27 -23.10 10.71
CA ALA A 62 9.05 -24.12 11.36
C ALA A 62 9.45 -23.67 12.78
N PRO A 63 9.54 -24.58 13.77
CA PRO A 63 10.03 -24.25 15.09
C PRO A 63 11.45 -23.69 15.05
N ILE A 64 11.73 -22.68 15.90
CA ILE A 64 13.07 -22.12 16.06
C ILE A 64 13.69 -22.75 17.30
N ALA A 65 14.84 -23.40 17.13
CA ALA A 65 15.59 -24.01 18.20
C ALA A 65 16.63 -23.04 18.78
N VAL A 66 16.66 -22.94 20.10
CA VAL A 66 17.68 -22.20 20.85
C VAL A 66 18.29 -23.16 21.88
N ALA A 67 19.60 -23.32 21.86
CA ALA A 67 20.24 -24.31 22.70
C ALA A 67 20.08 -24.00 24.20
N GLN A 68 20.26 -22.74 24.59
CA GLN A 68 20.21 -22.34 26.00
C GLN A 68 20.01 -20.82 26.13
N ILE A 69 19.31 -20.41 27.18
CA ILE A 69 19.31 -19.03 27.69
C ILE A 69 19.82 -19.05 29.12
N PRO A 70 20.98 -18.43 29.44
CA PRO A 70 21.53 -18.38 30.78
C PRO A 70 20.58 -17.69 31.77
N PRO A 71 20.75 -17.91 33.11
CA PRO A 71 19.94 -17.25 34.11
C PRO A 71 20.01 -15.71 34.00
N ASN A 72 18.84 -15.05 34.06
CA ASN A 72 18.70 -13.60 34.01
C ASN A 72 19.29 -12.94 32.74
N GLU A 73 19.48 -13.69 31.68
CA GLU A 73 19.89 -13.19 30.37
C GLU A 73 18.74 -13.21 29.37
N SER A 74 18.88 -12.39 28.33
CA SER A 74 17.90 -12.28 27.24
C SER A 74 18.54 -12.67 25.93
N ILE A 75 17.74 -13.28 25.07
CA ILE A 75 18.05 -13.45 23.65
C ILE A 75 17.07 -12.65 22.80
N CYS A 76 17.51 -12.27 21.61
CA CYS A 76 16.69 -11.57 20.66
C CYS A 76 16.68 -12.36 19.34
N LEU A 77 15.49 -12.74 18.89
CA LEU A 77 15.27 -13.38 17.61
C LEU A 77 14.73 -12.34 16.62
N SER A 78 15.33 -12.26 15.45
CA SER A 78 14.95 -11.32 14.38
C SER A 78 14.67 -12.02 13.04
N SER A 79 14.90 -13.31 12.95
CA SER A 79 14.65 -14.12 11.76
C SER A 79 13.63 -15.21 12.06
N PHE A 80 12.51 -15.17 11.35
CA PHE A 80 11.39 -16.08 11.51
C PHE A 80 11.04 -16.67 10.15
N ASN A 81 10.96 -17.99 10.06
CA ASN A 81 10.57 -18.71 8.85
C ASN A 81 9.04 -18.83 8.78
N LEU A 82 8.34 -17.70 8.87
CA LEU A 82 6.90 -17.64 8.72
C LEU A 82 6.55 -17.49 7.24
N THR A 83 6.03 -18.57 6.66
CA THR A 83 5.54 -18.59 5.28
C THR A 83 4.05 -18.29 5.28
N LEU A 84 3.66 -17.21 4.58
CA LEU A 84 2.28 -16.79 4.48
C LEU A 84 1.62 -17.40 3.23
N SER A 85 0.35 -17.77 3.36
CA SER A 85 -0.43 -18.32 2.25
C SER A 85 -0.99 -17.22 1.35
N SER A 86 -0.38 -16.98 0.18
CA SER A 86 -0.92 -16.02 -0.79
C SER A 86 -2.35 -16.35 -1.21
N ASN A 87 -2.68 -17.64 -1.35
CA ASN A 87 -4.03 -18.07 -1.69
C ASN A 87 -5.05 -17.69 -0.61
N TYR A 88 -4.68 -17.79 0.67
CA TYR A 88 -5.56 -17.38 1.76
C TYR A 88 -5.95 -15.89 1.62
N PHE A 89 -4.99 -15.01 1.40
CA PHE A 89 -5.23 -13.57 1.25
C PHE A 89 -5.94 -13.23 -0.06
N THR A 90 -5.74 -14.00 -1.11
CA THR A 90 -6.46 -13.84 -2.38
C THR A 90 -7.96 -14.05 -2.21
N GLN A 91 -8.39 -14.98 -1.34
CA GLN A 91 -9.80 -15.30 -1.11
C GLN A 91 -10.52 -14.31 -0.20
N LEU A 92 -9.81 -13.47 0.54
CA LEU A 92 -10.44 -12.60 1.54
C LEU A 92 -11.23 -11.47 0.88
N THR A 93 -12.52 -11.43 1.16
CA THR A 93 -13.45 -10.37 0.75
C THR A 93 -13.86 -9.48 1.91
N GLU A 94 -13.62 -9.93 3.14
CA GLU A 94 -13.97 -9.21 4.37
C GLU A 94 -12.81 -9.24 5.37
N ARG A 95 -12.75 -8.23 6.21
CA ARG A 95 -11.78 -8.14 7.32
C ARG A 95 -12.09 -9.18 8.37
N LEU A 96 -11.06 -9.85 8.86
CA LEU A 96 -11.12 -10.83 9.95
C LEU A 96 -10.22 -10.40 11.10
N SER A 97 -10.62 -10.76 12.32
CA SER A 97 -9.75 -10.73 13.49
C SER A 97 -9.07 -12.07 13.65
N GLY A 98 -7.77 -12.07 13.82
CA GLY A 98 -6.97 -13.29 14.02
C GLY A 98 -5.95 -13.11 15.13
N ASN A 99 -5.11 -14.13 15.32
CA ASN A 99 -4.06 -14.13 16.30
C ASN A 99 -2.78 -14.76 15.75
N LEU A 100 -1.65 -14.23 16.21
CA LEU A 100 -0.38 -14.94 16.24
C LEU A 100 -0.26 -15.61 17.60
N LYS A 101 -0.04 -16.92 17.63
CA LYS A 101 0.22 -17.67 18.86
C LYS A 101 1.69 -18.00 18.94
N ILE A 102 2.33 -17.60 20.04
CA ILE A 102 3.72 -17.90 20.32
C ILE A 102 3.75 -18.83 21.53
N GLU A 103 4.32 -20.02 21.35
CA GLU A 103 4.56 -21.00 22.39
C GLU A 103 6.06 -21.27 22.49
N ILE A 104 6.58 -21.21 23.72
CA ILE A 104 7.98 -21.49 24.01
C ILE A 104 8.02 -22.68 24.96
N THR A 105 8.79 -23.70 24.60
CA THR A 105 9.06 -24.86 25.43
C THR A 105 10.54 -24.91 25.81
N SER A 106 10.84 -25.43 26.98
CA SER A 106 12.18 -25.77 27.42
C SER A 106 12.17 -27.24 27.90
N GLU A 107 13.07 -28.07 27.35
CA GLU A 107 13.09 -29.52 27.64
C GLU A 107 11.70 -30.19 27.49
N ALA A 108 10.99 -29.80 26.44
CA ALA A 108 9.62 -30.22 26.10
C ALA A 108 8.50 -29.74 27.06
N GLU A 109 8.80 -28.97 28.09
CA GLU A 109 7.80 -28.32 28.93
C GLU A 109 7.45 -26.94 28.45
N SER A 110 6.17 -26.59 28.46
CA SER A 110 5.71 -25.24 28.09
C SER A 110 6.12 -24.23 29.17
N VAL A 111 6.90 -23.24 28.80
CA VAL A 111 7.33 -22.15 29.69
C VAL A 111 6.64 -20.83 29.38
N PHE A 112 6.03 -20.71 28.18
CA PHE A 112 5.30 -19.55 27.75
C PHE A 112 4.29 -19.90 26.64
N CYS A 113 3.12 -19.31 26.71
CA CYS A 113 2.13 -19.40 25.63
C CYS A 113 1.25 -18.16 25.66
N GLN A 114 1.29 -17.39 24.58
CA GLN A 114 0.48 -16.18 24.45
C GLN A 114 0.02 -15.98 23.00
N THR A 115 -1.16 -15.40 22.87
CA THR A 115 -1.70 -14.94 21.58
C THR A 115 -1.57 -13.44 21.46
N TYR A 116 -1.24 -12.99 20.24
CA TYR A 116 -1.11 -11.59 19.86
C TYR A 116 -2.13 -11.28 18.77
N PRO A 117 -3.05 -10.33 18.99
CA PRO A 117 -4.09 -10.04 18.02
C PRO A 117 -3.50 -9.43 16.74
N ILE A 118 -4.02 -9.87 15.60
CA ILE A 118 -3.68 -9.35 14.29
C ILE A 118 -4.94 -9.21 13.45
N ASP A 119 -5.10 -8.07 12.78
CA ASP A 119 -6.18 -7.88 11.83
C ASP A 119 -5.76 -8.39 10.45
N ILE A 120 -6.64 -9.19 9.85
CA ILE A 120 -6.45 -9.74 8.52
C ILE A 120 -7.40 -9.00 7.59
N LEU A 121 -6.84 -8.14 6.72
CA LEU A 121 -7.63 -7.27 5.87
C LEU A 121 -8.05 -7.98 4.59
N ALA A 122 -9.13 -7.50 3.97
CA ALA A 122 -9.56 -7.95 2.67
C ALA A 122 -8.49 -7.66 1.60
N TYR A 123 -8.57 -8.37 0.47
CA TYR A 123 -7.64 -8.22 -0.65
C TYR A 123 -7.53 -6.78 -1.16
N ASP A 124 -8.65 -6.07 -1.21
CA ASP A 124 -8.79 -4.71 -1.69
C ASP A 124 -8.83 -3.66 -0.56
N GLN A 125 -8.28 -3.99 0.59
CA GLN A 125 -8.26 -3.07 1.75
C GLN A 125 -6.84 -2.62 2.08
N TRP A 126 -6.62 -1.29 2.01
CA TRP A 126 -5.38 -0.66 2.46
C TRP A 126 -5.36 -0.55 3.98
N GLY A 127 -4.18 -0.79 4.59
CA GLY A 127 -4.03 -0.79 6.05
C GLY A 127 -4.07 0.58 6.72
N GLY A 128 -3.95 1.67 5.96
CA GLY A 128 -3.96 3.02 6.50
C GLY A 128 -2.58 3.58 6.83
N LEU A 129 -2.57 4.72 7.52
CA LEU A 129 -1.35 5.49 7.78
C LEU A 129 -0.48 4.91 8.89
N ASN A 130 -1.08 4.18 9.82
CA ASN A 130 -0.40 3.72 11.03
C ASN A 130 0.51 2.50 10.80
N VAL A 131 0.32 1.78 9.70
CA VAL A 131 1.07 0.57 9.38
C VAL A 131 1.45 0.58 7.91
N LEU A 132 2.75 0.75 7.63
CA LEU A 132 3.32 0.73 6.28
C LEU A 132 2.49 1.56 5.29
N PRO A 133 2.32 2.87 5.49
CA PRO A 133 1.45 3.70 4.65
C PRO A 133 1.84 3.66 3.17
N GLU A 134 3.11 3.46 2.84
CA GLU A 134 3.65 3.31 1.49
C GLU A 134 3.07 2.11 0.74
N MET A 135 2.48 1.12 1.44
CA MET A 135 1.78 0.00 0.80
C MET A 135 0.56 0.45 0.00
N LEU A 136 0.11 1.68 0.16
CA LEU A 136 -0.91 2.25 -0.74
C LEU A 136 -0.46 2.18 -2.22
N ALA A 137 0.84 2.27 -2.50
CA ALA A 137 1.38 2.12 -3.84
C ALA A 137 1.07 0.75 -4.48
N ALA A 138 0.84 -0.29 -3.69
CA ALA A 138 0.43 -1.60 -4.19
C ALA A 138 -0.97 -1.58 -4.83
N PHE A 139 -1.81 -0.61 -4.47
CA PHE A 139 -3.15 -0.42 -5.04
C PHE A 139 -3.17 0.49 -6.27
N ILE A 140 -2.01 0.96 -6.70
CA ILE A 140 -1.81 1.63 -7.98
C ILE A 140 -1.40 0.56 -8.99
N THR A 141 -2.23 0.34 -10.00
CA THR A 141 -2.19 -0.82 -10.88
C THR A 141 -2.06 -0.41 -12.35
N PRO A 142 -0.85 -0.01 -12.78
CA PRO A 142 -0.63 0.57 -14.11
C PRO A 142 -0.83 -0.43 -15.26
N ASN A 143 -0.79 -1.72 -14.98
CA ASN A 143 -0.93 -2.77 -15.99
C ASN A 143 -2.34 -3.39 -16.03
N HIS A 144 -3.28 -2.79 -15.33
CA HIS A 144 -4.65 -3.28 -15.30
C HIS A 144 -5.35 -3.04 -16.65
N THR A 145 -6.06 -4.06 -17.17
CA THR A 145 -6.72 -3.95 -18.48
C THR A 145 -7.79 -2.88 -18.52
N ALA A 146 -8.44 -2.58 -17.41
CA ALA A 146 -9.50 -1.58 -17.33
C ALA A 146 -9.06 -0.14 -17.65
N ILE A 147 -7.76 0.19 -17.52
CA ILE A 147 -7.28 1.54 -17.84
C ILE A 147 -6.88 1.72 -19.31
N VAL A 148 -6.78 0.64 -20.09
CA VAL A 148 -6.38 0.72 -21.50
C VAL A 148 -7.28 1.65 -22.32
N PRO A 149 -8.62 1.61 -22.21
CA PRO A 149 -9.49 2.55 -22.91
C PRO A 149 -9.24 4.01 -22.53
N ILE A 150 -8.92 4.28 -21.26
CA ILE A 150 -8.60 5.63 -20.79
C ILE A 150 -7.31 6.13 -21.45
N ILE A 151 -6.28 5.30 -21.50
CA ILE A 151 -4.99 5.64 -22.13
C ILE A 151 -5.17 5.91 -23.62
N LYS A 152 -5.93 5.06 -24.32
CA LYS A 152 -6.23 5.26 -25.76
C LYS A 152 -6.98 6.56 -26.00
N ARG A 153 -7.97 6.87 -25.17
CA ARG A 153 -8.72 8.12 -25.28
C ARG A 153 -7.83 9.34 -24.98
N ALA A 154 -6.98 9.25 -23.96
CA ALA A 154 -6.03 10.31 -23.64
C ALA A 154 -5.06 10.60 -24.79
N ALA A 155 -4.55 9.58 -25.46
CA ALA A 155 -3.70 9.75 -26.64
C ALA A 155 -4.44 10.49 -27.77
N SER A 156 -5.70 10.15 -28.03
CA SER A 156 -6.54 10.84 -29.01
C SER A 156 -6.75 12.32 -28.64
N ILE A 157 -7.07 12.60 -27.39
CA ILE A 157 -7.25 13.97 -26.88
C ILE A 157 -5.95 14.79 -27.04
N LEU A 158 -4.82 14.20 -26.64
CA LEU A 158 -3.53 14.84 -26.75
C LEU A 158 -3.17 15.17 -28.22
N GLY A 159 -3.48 14.24 -29.12
CA GLY A 159 -3.32 14.45 -30.55
C GLY A 159 -4.16 15.61 -31.11
N GLN A 160 -5.40 15.76 -30.63
CA GLN A 160 -6.25 16.89 -30.98
C GLN A 160 -5.71 18.24 -30.47
N TRP A 161 -5.09 18.24 -29.29
CA TRP A 161 -4.57 19.47 -28.69
C TRP A 161 -3.21 19.90 -29.25
N THR A 162 -2.38 18.96 -29.70
CA THR A 162 -0.97 19.21 -29.99
C THR A 162 -0.50 18.69 -31.33
N ASP A 163 -1.36 18.11 -32.15
CA ASP A 163 -1.04 17.35 -33.36
C ASP A 163 -0.06 16.19 -33.17
N ASN A 164 0.19 15.79 -31.92
CA ASN A 164 1.04 14.67 -31.56
C ASN A 164 0.37 13.85 -30.44
N PRO A 165 -0.16 12.63 -30.75
CA PRO A 165 -0.84 11.80 -29.78
C PRO A 165 0.11 11.00 -28.88
N SER A 166 1.41 11.14 -29.02
CA SER A 166 2.38 10.34 -28.28
C SER A 166 2.37 10.66 -26.78
N LEU A 167 2.08 9.66 -25.98
CA LEU A 167 2.25 9.69 -24.51
C LEU A 167 3.70 9.31 -24.21
N ASP A 168 4.62 10.24 -24.41
CA ASP A 168 6.06 10.05 -24.50
C ASP A 168 6.82 10.31 -23.20
N GLU A 169 6.11 10.27 -22.06
CA GLU A 169 6.68 10.41 -20.71
C GLU A 169 7.48 11.72 -20.56
N TYR A 170 8.77 11.57 -20.23
CA TYR A 170 9.75 12.65 -20.06
C TYR A 170 10.66 12.87 -21.29
N GLN A 171 10.40 12.17 -22.40
CA GLN A 171 11.29 12.18 -23.57
C GLN A 171 11.43 13.56 -24.23
N SER A 172 10.39 14.39 -24.17
CA SER A 172 10.44 15.75 -24.68
C SER A 172 11.36 16.68 -23.89
N ARG A 173 11.69 16.32 -22.64
CA ARG A 173 12.43 17.11 -21.67
C ARG A 173 11.81 18.46 -21.37
N THR A 174 10.50 18.60 -21.60
CA THR A 174 9.75 19.83 -21.31
C THR A 174 8.65 19.55 -20.28
N PRO A 175 8.63 20.24 -19.14
CA PRO A 175 7.56 20.10 -18.15
C PRO A 175 6.16 20.37 -18.72
N ASP A 176 6.06 21.29 -19.67
CA ASP A 176 4.78 21.62 -20.34
C ASP A 176 4.18 20.42 -21.08
N ARG A 177 4.99 19.64 -21.80
CA ARG A 177 4.54 18.44 -22.49
C ARG A 177 4.05 17.38 -21.49
N VAL A 178 4.77 17.18 -20.38
CA VAL A 178 4.35 16.25 -19.32
C VAL A 178 3.02 16.70 -18.73
N ARG A 179 2.86 17.97 -18.45
CA ARG A 179 1.61 18.53 -17.92
C ARG A 179 0.43 18.32 -18.89
N LYS A 180 0.64 18.44 -20.18
CA LYS A 180 -0.39 18.17 -21.22
C LYS A 180 -0.78 16.70 -21.25
N GLN A 181 0.15 15.76 -21.06
CA GLN A 181 -0.16 14.34 -20.92
C GLN A 181 -1.03 14.07 -19.68
N MET A 182 -0.71 14.70 -18.56
CA MET A 182 -1.52 14.63 -17.35
C MET A 182 -2.94 15.17 -17.57
N ALA A 183 -3.07 16.30 -18.26
CA ALA A 183 -4.35 16.92 -18.60
C ALA A 183 -5.18 16.05 -19.55
N ALA A 184 -4.56 15.37 -20.49
CA ALA A 184 -5.23 14.45 -21.41
C ALA A 184 -5.82 13.24 -20.68
N ILE A 185 -5.07 12.65 -19.75
CA ILE A 185 -5.58 11.56 -18.90
C ILE A 185 -6.71 12.03 -17.99
N TYR A 186 -6.56 13.19 -17.37
CA TYR A 186 -7.59 13.83 -16.57
C TYR A 186 -8.91 13.97 -17.36
N THR A 187 -8.82 14.48 -18.56
CA THR A 187 -9.99 14.67 -19.44
C THR A 187 -10.60 13.33 -19.83
N ALA A 188 -9.80 12.33 -20.16
CA ALA A 188 -10.28 10.99 -20.50
C ALA A 188 -11.02 10.31 -19.33
N ILE A 189 -10.54 10.49 -18.10
CA ILE A 189 -11.23 9.97 -16.90
C ILE A 189 -12.54 10.74 -16.65
N THR A 190 -12.52 12.06 -16.81
CA THR A 190 -13.74 12.88 -16.66
C THR A 190 -14.86 12.42 -17.60
N GLU A 191 -14.53 12.01 -18.82
CA GLU A 191 -15.49 11.49 -19.80
C GLU A 191 -16.14 10.17 -19.37
N GLN A 192 -15.57 9.45 -18.40
CA GLN A 192 -16.11 8.19 -17.90
C GLN A 192 -17.35 8.33 -17.02
N GLN A 193 -17.70 9.55 -16.60
CA GLN A 193 -18.89 9.84 -15.81
C GLN A 193 -18.96 9.06 -14.50
N ILE A 194 -17.86 9.06 -13.74
CA ILE A 194 -17.74 8.35 -12.46
C ILE A 194 -18.42 9.18 -11.37
N ILE A 195 -19.32 8.58 -10.62
CA ILE A 195 -20.04 9.22 -9.51
C ILE A 195 -19.14 9.23 -8.27
N TYR A 196 -19.14 10.35 -7.54
CA TYR A 196 -18.43 10.45 -6.27
C TYR A 196 -19.15 9.67 -5.16
N SER A 197 -18.39 8.85 -4.44
CA SER A 197 -18.84 8.10 -3.27
C SER A 197 -18.19 8.67 -2.01
N THR A 198 -18.99 9.06 -1.03
CA THR A 198 -18.47 9.55 0.24
C THR A 198 -17.81 8.43 1.04
N ILE A 199 -16.66 8.72 1.63
CA ILE A 199 -15.92 7.81 2.52
C ILE A 199 -16.27 8.08 4.00
N PRO A 200 -16.12 7.09 4.90
CA PRO A 200 -16.20 7.31 6.32
C PRO A 200 -15.16 8.34 6.81
N ALA A 201 -15.46 9.02 7.90
CA ALA A 201 -14.50 9.90 8.57
C ALA A 201 -13.28 9.07 9.06
N SER A 202 -12.08 9.70 9.04
CA SER A 202 -10.83 9.09 9.52
C SER A 202 -10.45 7.78 8.81
N PHE A 203 -10.80 7.66 7.53
CA PHE A 203 -10.44 6.47 6.73
C PHE A 203 -8.93 6.22 6.71
N GLU A 204 -8.15 7.26 6.75
CA GLU A 204 -6.69 7.21 6.74
C GLU A 204 -6.09 6.58 8.00
N GLU A 205 -6.79 6.60 9.13
CA GLU A 205 -6.29 6.05 10.40
C GLU A 205 -6.54 4.54 10.54
N TYR A 206 -7.71 4.08 10.11
CA TYR A 206 -8.19 2.72 10.35
C TYR A 206 -8.10 1.80 9.13
N GLY A 207 -7.54 2.31 8.06
CA GLY A 207 -7.53 1.64 6.78
C GLY A 207 -8.82 1.84 6.00
N GLN A 208 -8.72 1.62 4.70
CA GLN A 208 -9.79 1.91 3.76
C GLN A 208 -9.91 0.81 2.71
N ARG A 209 -11.13 0.36 2.47
CA ARG A 209 -11.42 -0.43 1.29
C ARG A 209 -11.24 0.42 0.03
N VAL A 210 -10.58 -0.13 -0.96
CA VAL A 210 -10.22 0.52 -2.23
C VAL A 210 -10.96 -0.15 -3.36
N ARG A 211 -11.58 0.63 -4.24
CA ARG A 211 -12.01 0.14 -5.56
C ARG A 211 -10.82 0.24 -6.51
N LEU A 212 -10.34 -0.91 -6.98
CA LEU A 212 -9.33 -0.95 -8.02
C LEU A 212 -9.92 -0.47 -9.36
N ALA A 213 -9.06 -0.26 -10.35
CA ALA A 213 -9.46 0.33 -11.63
C ALA A 213 -10.63 -0.38 -12.31
N ASP A 214 -10.66 -1.71 -12.28
CA ASP A 214 -11.78 -2.50 -12.83
C ASP A 214 -13.11 -2.22 -12.14
N SER A 215 -13.09 -2.16 -10.81
CA SER A 215 -14.28 -1.88 -10.01
C SER A 215 -14.80 -0.47 -10.23
N VAL A 216 -13.91 0.54 -10.25
CA VAL A 216 -14.29 1.93 -10.53
C VAL A 216 -14.90 2.05 -11.93
N MET A 217 -14.29 1.43 -12.92
CA MET A 217 -14.76 1.49 -14.30
C MET A 217 -16.07 0.72 -14.52
N ALA A 218 -16.24 -0.43 -13.86
CA ALA A 218 -17.46 -1.23 -13.98
C ALA A 218 -18.63 -0.62 -13.21
N GLN A 219 -18.40 -0.13 -11.99
CA GLN A 219 -19.44 0.43 -11.12
C GLN A 219 -19.72 1.91 -11.40
N LYS A 220 -18.81 2.61 -12.08
CA LYS A 220 -18.86 4.07 -12.27
C LYS A 220 -19.02 4.83 -10.97
N LEU A 221 -18.29 4.38 -9.96
CA LEU A 221 -18.34 4.87 -8.59
C LEU A 221 -16.92 4.91 -8.00
N GLY A 222 -16.57 5.97 -7.30
CA GLY A 222 -15.27 6.12 -6.67
C GLY A 222 -15.26 7.14 -5.55
N THR A 223 -14.49 6.85 -4.49
CA THR A 223 -14.14 7.79 -3.42
C THR A 223 -13.02 8.72 -3.87
N CYS A 224 -12.65 9.70 -3.04
CA CYS A 224 -11.47 10.53 -3.33
C CYS A 224 -10.20 9.69 -3.46
N LEU A 225 -10.03 8.67 -2.62
CA LEU A 225 -8.90 7.76 -2.69
C LEU A 225 -8.93 6.91 -3.96
N ASP A 226 -10.08 6.34 -4.31
CA ASP A 226 -10.26 5.55 -5.54
C ASP A 226 -9.90 6.36 -6.79
N MET A 227 -10.35 7.62 -6.85
CA MET A 227 -10.07 8.52 -7.96
C MET A 227 -8.59 8.87 -8.04
N ALA A 228 -7.94 9.13 -6.91
CA ALA A 228 -6.51 9.39 -6.84
C ALA A 228 -5.69 8.17 -7.34
N LEU A 229 -6.06 6.97 -6.90
CA LEU A 229 -5.38 5.73 -7.31
C LEU A 229 -5.60 5.41 -8.79
N LEU A 230 -6.81 5.63 -9.32
CA LEU A 230 -7.10 5.46 -10.74
C LEU A 230 -6.25 6.41 -11.59
N TYR A 231 -6.21 7.68 -11.21
CA TYR A 231 -5.41 8.69 -11.91
C TYR A 231 -3.93 8.34 -11.86
N ALA A 232 -3.40 8.01 -10.70
CA ALA A 232 -2.02 7.59 -10.53
C ALA A 232 -1.68 6.32 -11.34
N SER A 233 -2.61 5.37 -11.42
CA SER A 233 -2.43 4.14 -12.23
C SER A 233 -2.28 4.49 -13.72
N CYS A 234 -3.09 5.41 -14.23
CA CYS A 234 -2.98 5.89 -15.61
C CYS A 234 -1.67 6.67 -15.85
N LEU A 235 -1.27 7.51 -14.90
CA LEU A 235 -0.02 8.26 -14.99
C LEU A 235 1.20 7.33 -15.01
N GLU A 236 1.24 6.36 -14.12
CA GLU A 236 2.32 5.36 -14.09
C GLU A 236 2.33 4.50 -15.35
N ALA A 237 1.16 4.14 -15.87
CA ALA A 237 1.04 3.36 -17.11
C ALA A 237 1.69 4.03 -18.33
N ILE A 238 1.71 5.36 -18.37
CA ILE A 238 2.39 6.12 -19.42
C ILE A 238 3.81 6.54 -19.03
N GLY A 239 4.35 6.01 -17.92
CA GLY A 239 5.73 6.20 -17.49
C GLY A 239 5.99 7.43 -16.63
N LEU A 240 4.97 8.15 -16.17
CA LEU A 240 5.14 9.28 -15.27
C LEU A 240 5.30 8.85 -13.81
N ASN A 241 6.07 9.62 -13.06
CA ASN A 241 6.32 9.39 -11.63
C ASN A 241 5.18 10.00 -10.81
N ALA A 242 4.18 9.19 -10.51
CA ALA A 242 2.98 9.61 -9.81
C ALA A 242 3.21 9.85 -8.31
N LEU A 243 2.38 10.71 -7.73
CA LEU A 243 2.32 11.04 -6.31
C LEU A 243 0.88 10.88 -5.81
N ILE A 244 0.72 10.35 -4.60
CA ILE A 244 -0.54 10.40 -3.86
C ILE A 244 -0.35 11.33 -2.66
N ILE A 245 -1.30 12.24 -2.48
CA ILE A 245 -1.31 13.19 -1.38
C ILE A 245 -2.44 12.83 -0.44
N ILE A 246 -2.12 12.65 0.83
CA ILE A 246 -3.09 12.39 1.89
C ILE A 246 -3.16 13.62 2.80
N THR A 247 -4.34 14.17 2.90
CA THR A 247 -4.70 15.19 3.87
C THR A 247 -5.72 14.61 4.84
N GLN A 248 -6.05 15.34 5.90
CA GLN A 248 -7.04 14.87 6.86
C GLN A 248 -8.40 14.63 6.17
N GLY A 249 -8.82 13.37 6.14
CA GLY A 249 -10.08 12.94 5.55
C GLY A 249 -10.17 13.05 4.02
N HIS A 250 -9.05 13.26 3.32
CA HIS A 250 -9.05 13.45 1.88
C HIS A 250 -7.78 12.92 1.21
N ALA A 251 -7.89 12.58 -0.07
CA ALA A 251 -6.78 12.17 -0.91
C ALA A 251 -6.90 12.76 -2.30
N PHE A 252 -5.76 13.08 -2.91
CA PHE A 252 -5.65 13.48 -4.30
C PHE A 252 -4.29 13.06 -4.87
N ALA A 253 -4.02 13.37 -6.12
CA ALA A 253 -2.84 12.85 -6.81
C ALA A 253 -2.11 13.92 -7.60
N GLY A 254 -0.96 13.54 -8.14
CA GLY A 254 -0.17 14.35 -9.03
C GLY A 254 0.99 13.58 -9.63
N ALA A 255 1.91 14.29 -10.22
CA ALA A 255 3.13 13.71 -10.78
C ALA A 255 4.27 14.71 -10.82
N TRP A 256 5.48 14.17 -10.90
CA TRP A 256 6.66 14.91 -11.31
C TRP A 256 6.55 15.30 -12.78
N LEU A 257 6.90 16.53 -13.09
CA LEU A 257 7.03 17.02 -14.48
C LEU A 257 8.42 16.77 -15.05
N VAL A 258 9.33 16.33 -14.20
CA VAL A 258 10.71 15.95 -14.50
C VAL A 258 10.95 14.52 -14.01
N PRO A 259 11.93 13.76 -14.58
CA PRO A 259 12.14 12.35 -14.23
C PRO A 259 12.86 12.19 -12.89
N GLU A 260 12.28 12.73 -11.83
CA GLU A 260 12.81 12.70 -10.47
C GLU A 260 11.89 11.93 -9.51
N THR A 261 12.37 11.70 -8.31
CA THR A 261 11.63 11.16 -7.18
C THR A 261 12.07 11.85 -5.90
N PHE A 262 11.25 11.74 -4.85
CA PHE A 262 11.74 12.02 -3.51
C PHE A 262 12.70 10.92 -3.02
N PRO A 263 13.53 11.20 -2.00
CA PRO A 263 14.47 10.21 -1.48
C PRO A 263 13.79 9.05 -0.76
N ASP A 264 12.60 9.27 -0.20
CA ASP A 264 11.83 8.30 0.55
C ASP A 264 10.45 8.03 -0.08
N PRO A 265 9.88 6.83 0.10
CA PRO A 265 8.54 6.51 -0.41
C PRO A 265 7.43 7.37 0.20
N THR A 266 7.61 7.82 1.44
CA THR A 266 6.67 8.70 2.15
C THR A 266 7.35 9.98 2.59
N ILE A 267 6.62 11.09 2.49
CA ILE A 267 7.08 12.42 2.88
C ILE A 267 6.01 13.06 3.74
N ASP A 268 6.39 13.57 4.90
CA ASP A 268 5.51 14.25 5.86
C ASP A 268 5.76 15.75 5.97
N ASP A 269 6.75 16.28 5.26
CA ASP A 269 7.05 17.70 5.18
C ASP A 269 6.40 18.34 3.94
N VAL A 270 5.34 19.10 4.14
CA VAL A 270 4.60 19.77 3.07
C VAL A 270 5.48 20.77 2.29
N SER A 271 6.51 21.32 2.89
CA SER A 271 7.40 22.29 2.23
C SER A 271 8.15 21.68 1.04
N LEU A 272 8.39 20.37 1.05
CA LEU A 272 9.01 19.66 -0.06
C LEU A 272 8.10 19.67 -1.30
N LEU A 273 6.79 19.63 -1.11
CA LEU A 273 5.82 19.74 -2.21
C LEU A 273 5.61 21.20 -2.64
N THR A 274 5.39 22.10 -1.71
CA THR A 274 5.08 23.51 -2.02
C THR A 274 6.21 24.22 -2.76
N LYS A 275 7.46 23.88 -2.45
CA LYS A 275 8.62 24.39 -3.20
C LYS A 275 8.63 23.96 -4.66
N ARG A 276 8.25 22.70 -4.93
CA ARG A 276 8.31 22.10 -6.27
C ARG A 276 7.09 22.42 -7.14
N THR A 277 5.97 22.78 -6.51
CA THR A 277 4.77 23.25 -7.21
C THR A 277 4.77 24.75 -7.42
N ALA A 278 5.72 25.49 -6.82
CA ALA A 278 5.79 26.94 -6.87
C ALA A 278 5.97 27.46 -8.29
N GLU A 279 5.42 28.66 -8.53
CA GLU A 279 5.57 29.36 -9.80
C GLU A 279 7.06 29.59 -10.12
N GLY A 280 7.45 29.30 -11.35
CA GLY A 280 8.83 29.39 -11.83
C GLY A 280 9.68 28.15 -11.59
N ILE A 281 9.27 27.21 -10.75
CA ILE A 281 9.95 25.91 -10.54
C ILE A 281 9.24 24.81 -11.33
N TYR A 282 7.93 24.58 -11.09
CA TYR A 282 7.08 23.64 -11.82
C TYR A 282 7.67 22.23 -11.99
N ASP A 283 8.30 21.69 -10.94
CA ASP A 283 8.82 20.32 -10.96
C ASP A 283 7.72 19.28 -10.72
N ILE A 284 6.64 19.67 -10.03
CA ILE A 284 5.51 18.83 -9.66
C ILE A 284 4.20 19.55 -9.98
N THR A 285 3.23 18.83 -10.51
CA THR A 285 1.83 19.27 -10.63
C THR A 285 0.94 18.35 -9.81
N LEU A 286 0.14 18.93 -8.92
CA LEU A 286 -0.87 18.24 -8.12
C LEU A 286 -2.26 18.53 -8.66
N VAL A 287 -3.16 17.55 -8.54
CA VAL A 287 -4.49 17.58 -9.15
C VAL A 287 -5.53 17.11 -8.14
N GLU A 288 -6.57 17.92 -7.94
CA GLU A 288 -7.74 17.50 -7.19
C GLU A 288 -8.57 16.53 -8.02
N THR A 289 -8.37 15.24 -7.76
CA THR A 289 -8.92 14.16 -8.59
C THR A 289 -10.42 13.99 -8.49
N THR A 290 -11.06 14.48 -7.42
CA THR A 290 -12.53 14.50 -7.32
C THR A 290 -13.19 15.47 -8.30
N CYS A 291 -12.44 16.40 -8.88
CA CYS A 291 -12.90 17.25 -9.97
C CYS A 291 -13.14 16.48 -11.29
N MET A 292 -12.75 15.22 -11.38
CA MET A 292 -13.10 14.34 -12.50
C MET A 292 -14.45 13.66 -12.33
N ASN A 293 -15.06 13.73 -11.14
CA ASN A 293 -16.33 13.08 -10.88
C ASN A 293 -17.50 13.81 -11.54
N MET A 294 -18.48 13.04 -11.97
CA MET A 294 -19.73 13.53 -12.55
C MET A 294 -20.42 14.50 -11.58
N GLY A 295 -20.85 15.66 -12.07
CA GLY A 295 -21.50 16.69 -11.28
C GLY A 295 -20.56 17.61 -10.49
N HIS A 296 -19.28 17.27 -10.40
CA HIS A 296 -18.22 18.06 -9.77
C HIS A 296 -17.10 18.44 -10.75
N SER A 297 -17.29 18.13 -12.04
CA SER A 297 -16.26 18.31 -13.05
C SER A 297 -15.89 19.78 -13.23
N SER A 298 -14.60 20.02 -13.20
CA SER A 298 -13.98 21.28 -13.58
C SER A 298 -12.81 20.97 -14.51
N ASP A 299 -12.26 21.99 -15.17
CA ASP A 299 -11.11 21.80 -16.04
C ASP A 299 -9.85 21.43 -15.24
N PHE A 300 -8.82 21.00 -15.97
CA PHE A 300 -7.57 20.57 -15.35
C PHE A 300 -6.88 21.69 -14.56
N ASP A 301 -6.89 22.93 -15.08
CA ASP A 301 -6.24 24.06 -14.40
C ASP A 301 -6.96 24.41 -13.08
N ASP A 302 -8.28 24.34 -13.05
CA ASP A 302 -9.05 24.51 -11.81
C ASP A 302 -8.78 23.41 -10.80
N ALA A 303 -8.65 22.16 -11.25
CA ALA A 303 -8.29 21.03 -10.39
C ALA A 303 -6.89 21.18 -9.79
N VAL A 304 -5.94 21.73 -10.55
CA VAL A 304 -4.59 22.05 -10.05
C VAL A 304 -4.64 23.17 -9.00
N LYS A 305 -5.41 24.22 -9.23
CA LYS A 305 -5.58 25.31 -8.24
C LYS A 305 -6.20 24.81 -6.95
N LYS A 306 -7.21 23.95 -7.02
CA LYS A 306 -7.84 23.34 -5.84
C LYS A 306 -6.88 22.46 -5.06
N ALA A 307 -6.07 21.66 -5.73
CA ALA A 307 -5.04 20.85 -5.09
C ALA A 307 -3.99 21.71 -4.36
N ASN A 308 -3.48 22.73 -5.01
CA ASN A 308 -2.52 23.67 -4.39
C ASN A 308 -3.12 24.40 -3.19
N GLY A 309 -4.39 24.78 -3.25
CA GLY A 309 -5.11 25.41 -2.14
C GLY A 309 -5.19 24.51 -0.91
N LYS A 310 -5.31 23.21 -1.08
CA LYS A 310 -5.34 22.24 0.03
C LYS A 310 -4.00 22.08 0.74
N LEU A 311 -2.89 22.36 0.07
CA LEU A 311 -1.56 22.34 0.68
C LEU A 311 -1.25 23.60 1.51
N THR A 312 -1.87 24.72 1.18
CA THR A 312 -1.66 26.01 1.88
C THR A 312 -2.45 26.08 3.18
N ASP A 313 -3.44 25.24 3.36
CA ASP A 313 -4.17 25.09 4.60
C ASP A 313 -3.33 24.26 5.58
N GLY A 314 -2.42 24.93 6.28
CA GLY A 314 -1.19 24.41 6.91
C GLY A 314 -1.32 23.28 7.94
N ASN A 315 -2.53 22.76 8.24
CA ASN A 315 -2.75 21.72 9.24
C ASN A 315 -3.41 20.44 8.70
N SER A 316 -3.77 20.41 7.41
CA SER A 316 -4.50 19.27 6.85
C SER A 316 -3.59 18.24 6.19
N PHE A 317 -2.40 18.62 5.73
CA PHE A 317 -1.46 17.71 5.10
C PHE A 317 -0.96 16.66 6.10
N ILE A 318 -0.99 15.38 5.71
CA ILE A 318 -0.49 14.27 6.51
C ILE A 318 0.78 13.71 5.89
N LEU A 319 0.69 13.17 4.67
CA LEU A 319 1.84 12.66 3.94
C LEU A 319 1.61 12.64 2.43
N ALA A 320 2.71 12.52 1.70
CA ALA A 320 2.70 12.16 0.30
C ALA A 320 3.40 10.82 0.08
N ILE A 321 2.92 10.04 -0.88
CA ILE A 321 3.53 8.80 -1.31
C ILE A 321 4.11 9.02 -2.70
N ASP A 322 5.42 8.80 -2.85
CA ASP A 322 6.11 8.81 -4.12
C ASP A 322 6.09 7.37 -4.70
N VAL A 323 5.28 7.17 -5.72
CA VAL A 323 5.03 5.84 -6.28
C VAL A 323 6.30 5.25 -6.88
N LYS A 324 7.08 6.04 -7.61
CA LYS A 324 8.33 5.57 -8.21
C LYS A 324 9.34 5.15 -7.15
N ARG A 325 9.46 5.91 -6.06
CA ARG A 325 10.33 5.56 -4.93
C ARG A 325 9.82 4.32 -4.21
N ALA A 326 8.51 4.16 -4.05
CA ALA A 326 7.92 2.94 -3.50
C ALA A 326 8.25 1.70 -4.36
N ARG A 327 8.21 1.83 -5.69
CA ARG A 327 8.67 0.77 -6.61
C ARG A 327 10.15 0.41 -6.42
N HIS A 328 11.01 1.41 -6.27
CA HIS A 328 12.44 1.20 -5.97
C HIS A 328 12.65 0.50 -4.63
N SER A 329 11.77 0.70 -3.68
CA SER A 329 11.77 0.00 -2.38
C SER A 329 11.19 -1.42 -2.44
N GLY A 330 10.79 -1.88 -3.62
CA GLY A 330 10.29 -3.23 -3.85
C GLY A 330 8.77 -3.40 -3.75
N ILE A 331 8.01 -2.31 -3.55
CA ILE A 331 6.54 -2.39 -3.49
C ILE A 331 5.99 -2.53 -4.90
N ARG A 332 5.40 -3.70 -5.18
CA ARG A 332 4.79 -4.05 -6.46
C ARG A 332 3.28 -3.86 -6.42
N PRO A 333 2.66 -3.55 -7.58
CA PRO A 333 1.20 -3.57 -7.70
C PRO A 333 0.64 -4.94 -7.36
N ILE A 334 -0.51 -4.98 -6.70
CA ILE A 334 -1.25 -6.23 -6.54
C ILE A 334 -1.79 -6.69 -7.90
N PRO A 335 -1.79 -7.99 -8.17
CA PRO A 335 -2.33 -8.52 -9.42
C PRO A 335 -3.85 -8.36 -9.47
N GLN A 336 -4.39 -8.36 -10.67
CA GLN A 336 -5.84 -8.47 -10.86
C GLN A 336 -6.28 -9.85 -10.40
N ARG A 337 -7.34 -9.91 -9.57
CA ARG A 337 -7.98 -11.20 -9.26
C ARG A 337 -9.28 -11.33 -10.04
N ILE A 338 -9.57 -12.56 -10.45
CA ILE A 338 -10.76 -12.92 -11.23
C ILE A 338 -11.53 -13.99 -10.47
N LEU A 339 -12.85 -13.86 -10.44
CA LEU A 339 -13.73 -14.83 -9.79
C LEU A 339 -14.08 -15.93 -10.77
N HIS A 340 -13.64 -17.15 -10.49
CA HIS A 340 -13.99 -18.38 -11.18
C HIS A 340 -14.97 -19.21 -10.32
N GLY A 341 -16.27 -19.14 -10.62
CA GLY A 341 -17.29 -19.73 -9.78
C GLY A 341 -17.38 -19.01 -8.42
N GLN A 342 -16.88 -19.62 -7.36
CA GLN A 342 -16.83 -19.04 -6.01
C GLN A 342 -15.38 -18.84 -5.50
N VAL A 343 -14.38 -19.06 -6.35
CA VAL A 343 -12.96 -18.99 -6.00
C VAL A 343 -12.31 -17.82 -6.72
N TRP A 344 -11.58 -16.99 -5.97
CA TRP A 344 -10.77 -15.92 -6.50
C TRP A 344 -9.40 -16.45 -6.92
N GLU A 345 -8.97 -16.10 -8.12
CA GLU A 345 -7.66 -16.40 -8.66
C GLU A 345 -6.97 -15.10 -9.08
N VAL A 346 -5.66 -15.02 -8.90
CA VAL A 346 -4.85 -13.91 -9.40
C VAL A 346 -4.40 -14.22 -10.83
N GLU A 347 -4.45 -13.22 -11.70
CA GLU A 347 -3.80 -13.34 -13.02
C GLU A 347 -2.28 -13.39 -12.81
N GLU A 348 -1.70 -14.55 -13.04
CA GLU A 348 -0.27 -14.68 -13.25
C GLU A 348 0.05 -14.10 -14.63
N LYS A 349 0.58 -12.88 -14.68
CA LYS A 349 1.30 -12.47 -15.89
C LYS A 349 2.56 -13.33 -15.95
N GLU A 350 2.69 -14.13 -16.98
CA GLU A 350 3.97 -14.73 -17.35
C GLU A 350 5.00 -13.60 -17.30
N THR A 351 5.89 -13.65 -16.32
CA THR A 351 7.09 -12.84 -16.34
C THR A 351 7.84 -13.31 -17.57
N ASP A 352 7.84 -12.48 -18.61
CA ASP A 352 8.81 -12.61 -19.70
C ASP A 352 10.18 -12.63 -19.05
N ILE A 353 10.66 -13.83 -18.79
CA ILE A 353 12.05 -14.06 -18.52
C ILE A 353 12.74 -13.70 -19.82
N LEU A 354 13.19 -12.46 -19.91
CA LEU A 354 14.16 -12.05 -20.89
C LEU A 354 15.31 -13.04 -20.75
N LYS A 355 15.30 -14.04 -21.60
CA LYS A 355 16.46 -14.87 -21.86
C LYS A 355 17.55 -13.93 -22.34
N SER A 356 18.43 -13.56 -21.44
CA SER A 356 19.73 -13.01 -21.79
C SER A 356 20.44 -14.07 -22.63
N ALA A 357 20.48 -13.87 -23.95
CA ALA A 357 21.46 -14.51 -24.83
C ALA A 357 22.69 -13.64 -24.87
#